data_efa27f00b3c8dc9a6b0df1faab0ecc11
#
_entry.id   efa27f00b3c8dc9a6b0df1faab0ecc11
#
_cell.length_a   1.000
_cell.length_b   1.000
_cell.length_c   1.000
_cell.angle_alpha   90.00
_cell.angle_beta   90.00
_cell.angle_gamma   90.00
#
_symmetry.space_group_name_H-M   'P 1'
#
loop_
_entity.id
_entity.type
_entity.pdbx_description
1 polymer ?
#
loop_
_entity_poly.entity_id
_entity_poly.type
_entity_poly.pdbx_seq_one_letter_code
_entity_poly.pdbx_strand_id
1 'polypeptide(L)'
;IFYTGIQPLFDVDQRPLKNVLQILLIIEDSKRLKEVKKRLIASYSNKIAIHEAGDGYLTINAAAVNKGCAARYLIEHELADYDQLVAFGDDENDLPMLKSVAHPVAMANASQSVKESAEIIALSNEEDGIAQIIERIAPNKF
;
A
#
# COMPACT_ATOMS: atom_id res chain seq x y z
N ILE A 1 16.31 5.01 4.91
CA ILE A 1 16.61 6.47 5.06
C ILE A 1 15.87 6.93 6.28
N PHE A 2 16.59 7.15 7.38
CA PHE A 2 16.00 7.69 8.61
C PHE A 2 15.89 9.20 8.45
N TYR A 3 14.69 9.72 8.38
CA TYR A 3 14.45 11.16 8.52
C TYR A 3 14.45 11.50 10.02
N THR A 4 15.62 11.66 10.61
CA THR A 4 15.75 12.29 11.89
C THR A 4 15.67 13.80 11.67
N GLY A 5 14.58 14.43 12.07
CA GLY A 5 14.44 15.89 12.02
C GLY A 5 13.31 16.40 11.13
N ILE A 6 12.25 15.62 10.93
CA ILE A 6 10.99 16.19 10.45
C ILE A 6 10.46 17.08 11.58
N GLN A 7 10.79 18.36 11.52
CA GLN A 7 9.99 19.33 12.25
C GLN A 7 8.57 19.23 11.70
N PRO A 8 7.52 19.26 12.54
CA PRO A 8 6.17 19.35 12.04
C PRO A 8 6.11 20.53 11.09
N LEU A 9 5.91 20.25 9.81
CA LEU A 9 5.88 21.25 8.74
C LEU A 9 4.75 22.27 8.93
N PHE A 10 3.86 22.03 9.92
CA PHE A 10 2.69 22.86 10.16
C PHE A 10 2.33 22.88 11.64
N ASP A 11 2.09 24.04 12.16
CA ASP A 11 1.25 24.22 13.32
C ASP A 11 -0.18 23.89 12.89
N VAL A 12 -0.61 22.66 13.21
CA VAL A 12 -1.88 22.06 12.75
C VAL A 12 -3.09 22.89 13.21
N ASP A 13 -2.92 23.71 14.21
CA ASP A 13 -4.00 24.53 14.79
C ASP A 13 -4.39 25.75 13.97
N GLN A 14 -3.64 26.13 12.94
CA GLN A 14 -3.86 27.42 12.30
C GLN A 14 -4.30 27.41 10.83
N ARG A 15 -4.19 26.32 10.07
CA ARG A 15 -4.63 26.29 8.66
C ARG A 15 -5.20 24.94 8.24
N PRO A 16 -6.40 24.90 7.64
CA PRO A 16 -6.88 23.68 7.01
C PRO A 16 -5.94 23.31 5.86
N LEU A 17 -5.34 22.13 5.93
CA LEU A 17 -4.55 21.57 4.85
C LEU A 17 -5.50 21.27 3.68
N LYS A 18 -5.15 21.77 2.47
CA LYS A 18 -5.88 21.46 1.24
C LYS A 18 -5.11 20.44 0.43
N ASN A 19 -5.83 19.54 -0.25
CA ASN A 19 -5.25 18.53 -1.15
C ASN A 19 -4.25 17.58 -0.47
N VAL A 20 -4.55 17.17 0.76
CA VAL A 20 -3.75 16.18 1.48
C VAL A 20 -4.00 14.80 0.87
N LEU A 21 -2.95 14.18 0.35
CA LEU A 21 -3.01 12.84 -0.22
C LEU A 21 -2.88 11.75 0.85
N GLN A 22 -2.00 11.95 1.81
CA GLN A 22 -1.70 11.01 2.89
C GLN A 22 -1.20 11.75 4.12
N ILE A 23 -1.53 11.22 5.30
CA ILE A 23 -0.96 11.66 6.58
C ILE A 23 -0.14 10.50 7.13
N LEU A 24 1.10 10.77 7.51
CA LEU A 24 1.95 9.85 8.26
C LEU A 24 2.05 10.32 9.70
N LEU A 25 1.64 9.47 10.64
CA LEU A 25 1.87 9.66 12.07
C LEU A 25 3.01 8.76 12.53
N ILE A 26 3.93 9.33 13.31
CA ILE A 26 5.04 8.61 13.91
C ILE A 26 4.82 8.67 15.42
N ILE A 27 4.61 7.52 16.05
CA ILE A 27 4.32 7.40 17.49
C ILE A 27 5.14 6.25 18.06
N GLU A 28 6.23 6.57 18.76
CA GLU A 28 7.16 5.58 19.33
C GLU A 28 6.53 4.73 20.45
N ASP A 29 5.60 5.31 21.22
CA ASP A 29 4.88 4.60 22.28
C ASP A 29 3.76 3.73 21.67
N SER A 30 3.94 2.42 21.74
CA SER A 30 2.99 1.44 21.20
C SER A 30 1.60 1.48 21.84
N LYS A 31 1.50 1.86 23.13
CA LYS A 31 0.19 2.02 23.81
C LYS A 31 -0.53 3.24 23.27
N ARG A 32 0.19 4.35 23.13
CA ARG A 32 -0.33 5.59 22.55
C ARG A 32 -0.72 5.42 21.09
N LEU A 33 0.06 4.66 20.30
CA LEU A 33 -0.25 4.33 18.93
C LEU A 33 -1.63 3.63 18.82
N LYS A 34 -1.86 2.59 19.63
CA LYS A 34 -3.12 1.84 19.68
C LYS A 34 -4.30 2.73 20.10
N GLU A 35 -4.09 3.61 21.07
CA GLU A 35 -5.13 4.55 21.51
C GLU A 35 -5.48 5.54 20.39
N VAL A 36 -4.48 6.16 19.78
CA VAL A 36 -4.68 7.10 18.65
C VAL A 36 -5.40 6.42 17.51
N LYS A 37 -4.96 5.23 17.08
CA LYS A 37 -5.63 4.44 16.04
C LYS A 37 -7.09 4.18 16.38
N LYS A 38 -7.39 3.73 17.61
CA LYS A 38 -8.76 3.49 18.08
C LYS A 38 -9.63 4.74 18.00
N ARG A 39 -9.11 5.89 18.44
CA ARG A 39 -9.83 7.18 18.41
C ARG A 39 -10.09 7.64 16.97
N LEU A 40 -9.12 7.51 16.08
CA LEU A 40 -9.25 7.87 14.67
C LEU A 40 -10.33 7.00 13.99
N ILE A 41 -10.31 5.68 14.21
CA ILE A 41 -11.33 4.77 13.70
C ILE A 41 -12.70 5.16 14.24
N ALA A 42 -12.85 5.39 15.55
CA ALA A 42 -14.12 5.76 16.14
C ALA A 42 -14.71 7.06 15.57
N SER A 43 -13.83 8.03 15.24
CA SER A 43 -14.28 9.36 14.77
C SER A 43 -14.44 9.45 13.25
N TYR A 44 -13.73 8.63 12.48
CA TYR A 44 -13.59 8.82 11.02
C TYR A 44 -13.68 7.52 10.21
N SER A 45 -14.16 6.40 10.77
CA SER A 45 -14.12 5.05 10.16
C SER A 45 -14.60 4.96 8.71
N ASN A 46 -15.58 5.78 8.32
CA ASN A 46 -16.13 5.81 6.96
C ASN A 46 -15.46 6.84 6.03
N LYS A 47 -14.52 7.61 6.55
CA LYS A 47 -13.84 8.70 5.80
C LYS A 47 -12.36 8.42 5.56
N ILE A 48 -11.75 7.57 6.40
CA ILE A 48 -10.31 7.29 6.35
C ILE A 48 -10.03 5.79 6.37
N ALA A 49 -8.95 5.40 5.70
CA ALA A 49 -8.28 4.11 5.84
C ALA A 49 -6.98 4.30 6.62
N ILE A 50 -6.72 3.42 7.59
CA ILE A 50 -5.53 3.47 8.44
C ILE A 50 -4.77 2.16 8.27
N HIS A 51 -3.49 2.27 7.92
CA HIS A 51 -2.57 1.15 7.83
C HIS A 51 -1.40 1.34 8.79
N GLU A 52 -0.98 0.27 9.46
CA GLU A 52 0.27 0.25 10.21
C GLU A 52 1.41 -0.07 9.23
N ALA A 53 2.44 0.76 9.22
CA ALA A 53 3.59 0.62 8.34
C ALA A 53 4.86 0.43 9.19
N GLY A 54 5.04 -0.77 9.75
CA GLY A 54 6.12 -1.06 10.70
C GLY A 54 5.86 -0.50 12.09
N ASP A 55 6.85 -0.64 12.96
CA ASP A 55 6.75 -0.24 14.36
C ASP A 55 6.67 1.29 14.52
N GLY A 56 5.57 1.75 15.07
CA GLY A 56 5.40 3.17 15.40
C GLY A 56 4.84 4.06 14.29
N TYR A 57 4.52 3.51 13.10
CA TYR A 57 4.03 4.28 11.97
C TYR A 57 2.56 3.98 11.65
N LEU A 58 1.75 5.04 11.50
CA LEU A 58 0.40 4.94 10.95
C LEU A 58 0.30 5.80 9.69
N THR A 59 -0.12 5.20 8.59
CA THR A 59 -0.51 5.92 7.39
C THR A 59 -2.02 6.07 7.35
N ILE A 60 -2.50 7.26 7.03
CA ILE A 60 -3.91 7.60 6.95
C ILE A 60 -4.19 8.15 5.56
N ASN A 61 -5.09 7.50 4.85
CA ASN A 61 -5.57 7.90 3.53
C ASN A 61 -7.08 8.15 3.56
N ALA A 62 -7.64 8.72 2.51
CA ALA A 62 -9.08 8.71 2.33
C ALA A 62 -9.58 7.25 2.21
N ALA A 63 -10.75 6.93 2.78
CA ALA A 63 -11.27 5.56 2.85
C ALA A 63 -11.41 4.88 1.48
N ALA A 64 -11.72 5.66 0.44
CA ALA A 64 -11.85 5.15 -0.93
C ALA A 64 -10.50 4.97 -1.67
N VAL A 65 -9.38 5.38 -1.07
CA VAL A 65 -8.05 5.34 -1.71
C VAL A 65 -7.24 4.17 -1.18
N ASN A 66 -6.91 3.24 -2.05
CA ASN A 66 -6.02 2.12 -1.79
C ASN A 66 -5.19 1.80 -3.04
N LYS A 67 -4.23 0.88 -2.93
CA LYS A 67 -3.34 0.51 -4.05
C LYS A 67 -4.09 -0.02 -5.28
N GLY A 68 -5.25 -0.66 -5.11
CA GLY A 68 -6.09 -1.11 -6.22
C GLY A 68 -6.73 0.01 -7.03
N CYS A 69 -6.82 1.23 -6.49
CA CYS A 69 -7.33 2.37 -7.24
C CYS A 69 -6.45 2.70 -8.45
N ALA A 70 -5.13 2.50 -8.34
CA ALA A 70 -4.20 2.75 -9.44
C ALA A 70 -4.46 1.79 -10.62
N ALA A 71 -4.62 0.49 -10.35
CA ALA A 71 -4.93 -0.50 -11.37
C ALA A 71 -6.27 -0.19 -12.07
N ARG A 72 -7.31 0.10 -11.29
CA ARG A 72 -8.62 0.50 -11.85
C ARG A 72 -8.53 1.75 -12.70
N TYR A 73 -7.78 2.76 -12.24
CA TYR A 73 -7.57 4.00 -12.99
C TYR A 73 -6.94 3.75 -14.36
N LEU A 74 -5.92 2.88 -14.44
CA LEU A 74 -5.28 2.54 -15.71
C LEU A 74 -6.26 1.89 -16.68
N ILE A 75 -7.11 1.00 -16.20
CA ILE A 75 -8.13 0.31 -17.00
C ILE A 75 -9.22 1.29 -17.46
N GLU A 76 -9.78 2.05 -16.52
CA GLU A 76 -10.89 2.98 -16.78
C GLU A 76 -10.53 4.12 -17.74
N HIS A 77 -9.25 4.48 -17.82
CA HIS A 77 -8.74 5.51 -18.72
C HIS A 77 -8.07 4.94 -19.98
N GLU A 78 -8.24 3.65 -20.24
CA GLU A 78 -7.67 2.97 -21.42
C GLU A 78 -6.13 3.13 -21.54
N LEU A 79 -5.44 3.25 -20.40
CA LEU A 79 -3.98 3.33 -20.34
C LEU A 79 -3.31 1.96 -20.29
N ALA A 80 -4.07 0.93 -19.92
CA ALA A 80 -3.63 -0.46 -19.95
C ALA A 80 -4.83 -1.39 -20.12
N ASP A 81 -4.63 -2.50 -20.83
CA ASP A 81 -5.60 -3.58 -20.93
C ASP A 81 -5.56 -4.42 -19.65
N TYR A 82 -6.73 -4.83 -19.16
CA TYR A 82 -6.83 -5.66 -17.95
C TYR A 82 -5.95 -6.91 -18.04
N ASP A 83 -6.03 -7.62 -19.17
CA ASP A 83 -5.30 -8.88 -19.41
C ASP A 83 -3.76 -8.72 -19.47
N GLN A 84 -3.26 -7.48 -19.50
CA GLN A 84 -1.83 -7.18 -19.51
C GLN A 84 -1.32 -6.70 -18.16
N LEU A 85 -2.20 -6.53 -17.17
CA LEU A 85 -1.82 -6.02 -15.87
C LEU A 85 -1.29 -7.13 -14.97
N VAL A 86 -0.05 -6.96 -14.55
CA VAL A 86 0.61 -7.77 -13.53
C VAL A 86 0.83 -6.89 -12.29
N ALA A 87 0.51 -7.41 -11.12
CA ALA A 87 0.79 -6.73 -9.85
C ALA A 87 1.54 -7.65 -8.89
N PHE A 88 2.50 -7.09 -8.20
CA PHE A 88 3.28 -7.77 -7.17
C PHE A 88 2.90 -7.22 -5.79
N GLY A 89 2.74 -8.11 -4.81
CA GLY A 89 2.39 -7.72 -3.44
C GLY A 89 2.98 -8.66 -2.40
N ASP A 90 3.23 -8.11 -1.22
CA ASP A 90 3.76 -8.88 -0.07
C ASP A 90 2.99 -8.62 1.24
N ASP A 91 2.24 -7.52 1.34
CA ASP A 91 1.52 -7.13 2.55
C ASP A 91 0.01 -6.99 2.30
N GLU A 92 -0.78 -6.99 3.35
CA GLU A 92 -2.26 -6.94 3.29
C GLU A 92 -2.79 -5.68 2.61
N ASN A 93 -2.04 -4.58 2.63
CA ASN A 93 -2.39 -3.36 1.92
C ASN A 93 -2.31 -3.49 0.39
N ASP A 94 -1.69 -4.57 -0.13
CA ASP A 94 -1.61 -4.91 -1.55
C ASP A 94 -2.82 -5.72 -2.04
N LEU A 95 -3.58 -6.34 -1.15
CA LEU A 95 -4.75 -7.16 -1.51
C LEU A 95 -5.74 -6.46 -2.46
N PRO A 96 -6.07 -5.17 -2.26
CA PRO A 96 -6.96 -4.48 -3.20
C PRO A 96 -6.36 -4.35 -4.61
N MET A 97 -5.04 -4.23 -4.73
CA MET A 97 -4.35 -4.16 -6.01
C MET A 97 -4.30 -5.54 -6.68
N LEU A 98 -3.89 -6.57 -5.95
CA LEU A 98 -3.84 -7.95 -6.45
C LEU A 98 -5.21 -8.42 -6.97
N LYS A 99 -6.29 -8.05 -6.28
CA LYS A 99 -7.68 -8.34 -6.70
C LYS A 99 -8.18 -7.52 -7.89
N SER A 100 -7.42 -6.53 -8.33
CA SER A 100 -7.83 -5.59 -9.40
C SER A 100 -7.08 -5.82 -10.72
N VAL A 101 -6.23 -6.84 -10.81
CA VAL A 101 -5.42 -7.15 -12.00
C VAL A 101 -5.67 -8.59 -12.47
N ALA A 102 -5.35 -8.86 -13.74
CA ALA A 102 -5.47 -10.19 -14.31
C ALA A 102 -4.42 -11.17 -13.76
N HIS A 103 -3.19 -10.70 -13.52
CA HIS A 103 -2.07 -11.53 -13.09
C HIS A 103 -1.52 -11.08 -11.74
N PRO A 104 -2.18 -11.44 -10.62
CA PRO A 104 -1.68 -11.15 -9.29
C PRO A 104 -0.52 -12.10 -8.91
N VAL A 105 0.58 -11.53 -8.43
CA VAL A 105 1.78 -12.22 -7.99
C VAL A 105 2.05 -11.89 -6.53
N ALA A 106 2.15 -12.90 -5.67
CA ALA A 106 2.59 -12.74 -4.29
C ALA A 106 4.08 -13.02 -4.15
N MET A 107 4.76 -12.29 -3.28
CA MET A 107 6.14 -12.58 -2.94
C MET A 107 6.22 -13.77 -1.97
N ALA A 108 7.33 -14.54 -1.98
CA ALA A 108 7.52 -15.66 -1.08
C ALA A 108 7.50 -15.26 0.41
N ASN A 109 7.92 -14.05 0.74
CA ASN A 109 7.86 -13.48 2.08
C ASN A 109 6.49 -12.90 2.47
N ALA A 110 5.50 -12.93 1.56
CA ALA A 110 4.16 -12.42 1.83
C ALA A 110 3.40 -13.24 2.90
N SER A 111 2.40 -12.59 3.50
CA SER A 111 1.46 -13.26 4.41
C SER A 111 0.63 -14.33 3.68
N GLN A 112 0.04 -15.25 4.43
CA GLN A 112 -0.76 -16.34 3.83
C GLN A 112 -1.97 -15.80 3.05
N SER A 113 -2.64 -14.76 3.56
CA SER A 113 -3.78 -14.11 2.91
C SER A 113 -3.42 -13.50 1.54
N VAL A 114 -2.22 -12.93 1.44
CA VAL A 114 -1.70 -12.37 0.19
C VAL A 114 -1.37 -13.48 -0.81
N LYS A 115 -0.71 -14.56 -0.37
CA LYS A 115 -0.42 -15.72 -1.21
C LYS A 115 -1.67 -16.38 -1.77
N GLU A 116 -2.73 -16.49 -0.97
CA GLU A 116 -4.02 -17.04 -1.39
C GLU A 116 -4.77 -16.16 -2.41
N SER A 117 -4.42 -14.90 -2.49
CA SER A 117 -5.01 -13.96 -3.46
C SER A 117 -4.24 -13.87 -4.78
N ALA A 118 -3.14 -14.60 -4.92
CA ALA A 118 -2.26 -14.54 -6.08
C ALA A 118 -2.37 -15.80 -6.96
N GLU A 119 -2.14 -15.64 -8.25
CA GLU A 119 -2.03 -16.74 -9.21
C GLU A 119 -0.63 -17.36 -9.18
N ILE A 120 0.39 -16.55 -8.94
CA ILE A 120 1.79 -16.94 -8.93
C ILE A 120 2.42 -16.52 -7.61
N ILE A 121 3.28 -17.37 -7.06
CA ILE A 121 4.16 -17.02 -5.95
C ILE A 121 5.58 -16.87 -6.50
N ALA A 122 6.10 -15.64 -6.47
CA ALA A 122 7.47 -15.32 -6.83
C ALA A 122 8.42 -15.70 -5.68
N LEU A 123 9.72 -15.74 -5.97
CA LEU A 123 10.73 -15.79 -4.91
C LEU A 123 10.66 -14.52 -4.05
N SER A 124 11.39 -14.51 -2.95
CA SER A 124 11.44 -13.34 -2.06
C SER A 124 12.12 -12.14 -2.73
N ASN A 125 11.98 -10.98 -2.11
CA ASN A 125 12.72 -9.78 -2.50
C ASN A 125 14.25 -9.94 -2.36
N GLU A 126 14.72 -10.79 -1.46
CA GLU A 126 16.13 -11.14 -1.27
C GLU A 126 16.70 -12.00 -2.43
N GLU A 127 15.82 -12.63 -3.20
CA GLU A 127 16.14 -13.56 -4.28
C GLU A 127 15.78 -13.01 -5.67
N ASP A 128 15.58 -11.70 -5.79
CA ASP A 128 15.20 -11.02 -7.03
C ASP A 128 13.90 -11.56 -7.67
N GLY A 129 12.93 -11.97 -6.83
CA GLY A 129 11.73 -12.66 -7.27
C GLY A 129 10.91 -11.89 -8.32
N ILE A 130 10.83 -10.56 -8.22
CA ILE A 130 10.15 -9.70 -9.20
C ILE A 130 10.85 -9.78 -10.56
N ALA A 131 12.18 -9.63 -10.58
CA ALA A 131 12.97 -9.65 -11.82
C ALA A 131 12.79 -10.96 -12.57
N GLN A 132 12.84 -12.09 -11.85
CA GLN A 132 12.67 -13.43 -12.45
C GLN A 132 11.28 -13.61 -13.08
N ILE A 133 10.23 -13.10 -12.45
CA ILE A 133 8.88 -13.14 -13.05
C ILE A 133 8.82 -12.26 -14.29
N ILE A 134 9.36 -11.04 -14.23
CA ILE A 134 9.37 -10.11 -15.38
C ILE A 134 10.11 -10.73 -16.57
N GLU A 135 11.30 -11.31 -16.36
CA GLU A 135 12.06 -11.98 -17.41
C GLU A 135 11.26 -13.15 -18.04
N ARG A 136 10.48 -13.86 -17.24
CA ARG A 136 9.66 -14.98 -17.73
C ARG A 136 8.46 -14.54 -18.56
N ILE A 137 7.79 -13.44 -18.19
CA ILE A 137 6.59 -12.95 -18.88
C ILE A 137 6.90 -11.99 -20.04
N ALA A 138 8.07 -11.35 -20.03
CA ALA A 138 8.49 -10.38 -21.05
C ALA A 138 9.97 -10.58 -21.47
N PRO A 139 10.35 -11.77 -21.98
CA PRO A 139 11.73 -12.18 -22.17
C PRO A 139 12.56 -11.35 -23.17
N ASN A 140 11.97 -10.42 -23.90
CA ASN A 140 12.64 -9.61 -24.92
C ASN A 140 12.36 -8.10 -24.79
N LYS A 141 11.90 -7.62 -23.66
CA LYS A 141 11.51 -6.20 -23.47
C LYS A 141 12.47 -5.38 -22.61
N PHE A 142 13.50 -6.03 -22.02
CA PHE A 142 14.49 -5.38 -21.15
C PHE A 142 15.90 -5.82 -21.52
#